data_cafe1231fb6c948a6b1ee9324dd60ed1
#
_entry.id   cafe1231fb6c948a6b1ee9324dd60ed1
#
_cell.length_a   1.000
_cell.length_b   1.000
_cell.length_c   1.000
_cell.angle_alpha   90.00
_cell.angle_beta   90.00
_cell.angle_gamma   90.00
#
_symmetry.space_group_name_H-M   'P 1'
#
loop_
_entity.id
_entity.type
_entity.pdbx_description
1 polymer ?
#
loop_
_entity_poly.entity_id
_entity_poly.type
_entity_poly.pdbx_seq_one_letter_code
_entity_poly.pdbx_strand_id
1 'polypeptide(L)'
;IVFYAKIGSEEGNFDMATLTNALCEKLIRRHPHIYGDTQANDADTVSQNWEKIKLKEKGNVSVLGGVPKSLPALIKAMRIQEKARGVGFDWEEKHQVWEKVEEEMQEFKAEFNAAEEAEIDREKATAEFGDLLFSLINYARFIDINPEEALERTNLKFIKRFQYLENAAKSAGKNLSEMTLAEMDVYWNEAKKQSLGNQ
;
A
#
# COMPACT_ATOMS: atom_id res chain seq x y z
N ILE A 1 -19.61 -13.85 -6.14
CA ILE A 1 -19.56 -15.19 -5.54
C ILE A 1 -20.89 -15.92 -5.79
N VAL A 2 -22.04 -15.38 -5.35
CA VAL A 2 -23.37 -16.01 -5.51
C VAL A 2 -23.68 -16.39 -6.96
N PHE A 3 -23.42 -15.50 -7.91
CA PHE A 3 -23.62 -15.75 -9.34
C PHE A 3 -22.80 -16.96 -9.84
N TYR A 4 -21.53 -17.06 -9.46
CA TYR A 4 -20.69 -18.21 -9.83
C TYR A 4 -21.12 -19.51 -9.15
N ALA A 5 -21.60 -19.44 -7.89
CA ALA A 5 -22.14 -20.60 -7.22
C ALA A 5 -23.44 -21.11 -7.89
N LYS A 6 -24.24 -20.20 -8.44
CA LYS A 6 -25.42 -20.56 -9.21
C LYS A 6 -25.06 -21.30 -10.53
N ILE A 7 -24.09 -20.76 -11.28
CA ILE A 7 -23.58 -21.42 -12.50
C ILE A 7 -22.98 -22.78 -12.15
N GLY A 8 -22.13 -22.87 -11.12
CA GLY A 8 -21.54 -24.14 -10.71
C GLY A 8 -22.56 -25.18 -10.28
N SER A 9 -23.69 -24.75 -9.68
CA SER A 9 -24.80 -25.62 -9.31
C SER A 9 -25.56 -26.13 -10.54
N GLU A 10 -25.74 -25.29 -11.56
CA GLU A 10 -26.39 -25.67 -12.82
C GLU A 10 -25.54 -26.68 -13.62
N GLU A 11 -24.21 -26.55 -13.52
CA GLU A 11 -23.24 -27.47 -14.13
C GLU A 11 -22.98 -28.74 -13.29
N GLY A 12 -23.53 -28.83 -12.07
CA GLY A 12 -23.35 -29.97 -11.17
C GLY A 12 -21.94 -30.04 -10.53
N ASN A 13 -21.16 -28.96 -10.57
CA ASN A 13 -19.79 -28.93 -10.08
C ASN A 13 -19.72 -28.59 -8.59
N PHE A 14 -20.38 -27.53 -8.14
CA PHE A 14 -20.49 -27.07 -6.77
C PHE A 14 -21.66 -26.13 -6.59
N ASP A 15 -22.12 -25.98 -5.37
CA ASP A 15 -23.17 -25.04 -4.99
C ASP A 15 -22.72 -24.09 -3.86
N MET A 16 -23.63 -23.24 -3.41
CA MET A 16 -23.34 -22.28 -2.33
C MET A 16 -23.04 -23.00 -1.01
N ALA A 17 -23.71 -24.13 -0.74
CA ALA A 17 -23.46 -24.90 0.48
C ALA A 17 -22.07 -25.53 0.50
N THR A 18 -21.66 -26.12 -0.62
CA THR A 18 -20.31 -26.67 -0.81
C THR A 18 -19.23 -25.59 -0.59
N LEU A 19 -19.43 -24.42 -1.20
CA LEU A 19 -18.50 -23.31 -1.13
C LEU A 19 -18.39 -22.74 0.29
N THR A 20 -19.54 -22.55 0.98
CA THR A 20 -19.55 -22.02 2.36
C THR A 20 -18.97 -23.01 3.36
N ASN A 21 -19.27 -24.31 3.22
CA ASN A 21 -18.69 -25.35 4.10
C ASN A 21 -17.17 -25.40 3.95
N ALA A 22 -16.65 -25.41 2.72
CA ALA A 22 -15.21 -25.39 2.47
C ALA A 22 -14.53 -24.13 3.04
N LEU A 23 -15.23 -22.97 2.99
CA LEU A 23 -14.75 -21.74 3.62
C LEU A 23 -14.72 -21.84 5.14
N CYS A 24 -15.79 -22.36 5.75
CA CYS A 24 -15.87 -22.56 7.21
C CYS A 24 -14.76 -23.50 7.71
N GLU A 25 -14.59 -24.65 7.08
CA GLU A 25 -13.53 -25.60 7.41
C GLU A 25 -12.13 -24.96 7.34
N LYS A 26 -11.90 -24.19 6.27
CA LYS A 26 -10.65 -23.44 6.09
C LYS A 26 -10.43 -22.41 7.20
N LEU A 27 -11.46 -21.67 7.60
CA LEU A 27 -11.37 -20.69 8.69
C LEU A 27 -11.12 -21.37 10.04
N ILE A 28 -11.87 -22.42 10.38
CA ILE A 28 -11.67 -23.19 11.60
C ILE A 28 -10.23 -23.70 11.70
N ARG A 29 -9.72 -24.32 10.65
CA ARG A 29 -8.36 -24.85 10.63
C ARG A 29 -7.29 -23.76 10.79
N ARG A 30 -7.54 -22.54 10.28
CA ARG A 30 -6.61 -21.42 10.37
C ARG A 30 -6.69 -20.59 11.65
N HIS A 31 -7.67 -20.87 12.49
CA HIS A 31 -7.84 -20.20 13.78
C HIS A 31 -7.79 -21.20 14.95
N PRO A 32 -6.68 -21.96 15.10
CA PRO A 32 -6.57 -22.95 16.17
C PRO A 32 -6.54 -22.33 17.57
N HIS A 33 -6.32 -21.03 17.69
CA HIS A 33 -6.43 -20.27 18.93
C HIS A 33 -7.91 -20.00 19.35
N ILE A 34 -8.88 -20.19 18.44
CA ILE A 34 -10.33 -20.06 18.74
C ILE A 34 -10.97 -21.45 18.83
N TYR A 35 -10.63 -22.35 17.91
CA TYR A 35 -11.29 -23.64 17.73
C TYR A 35 -10.46 -24.85 18.16
N GLY A 36 -9.25 -24.64 18.69
CA GLY A 36 -8.32 -25.67 19.14
C GLY A 36 -7.57 -25.25 20.40
N ASP A 37 -6.48 -25.95 20.70
CA ASP A 37 -5.73 -25.80 21.95
C ASP A 37 -4.52 -24.85 21.85
N THR A 38 -4.35 -24.18 20.73
CA THR A 38 -3.20 -23.26 20.52
C THR A 38 -3.46 -21.93 21.23
N GLN A 39 -2.57 -21.55 22.13
CA GLN A 39 -2.65 -20.23 22.76
C GLN A 39 -1.96 -19.19 21.85
N ALA A 40 -2.64 -18.07 21.64
CA ALA A 40 -2.09 -16.89 20.99
C ALA A 40 -2.58 -15.66 21.75
N ASN A 41 -1.67 -14.97 22.42
CA ASN A 41 -1.99 -13.92 23.38
C ASN A 41 -2.01 -12.52 22.74
N ASP A 42 -1.58 -12.41 21.49
CA ASP A 42 -1.49 -11.15 20.76
C ASP A 42 -1.79 -11.34 19.25
N ALA A 43 -2.12 -10.23 18.59
CA ALA A 43 -2.48 -10.23 17.18
C ALA A 43 -1.32 -10.66 16.26
N ASP A 44 -0.09 -10.38 16.64
CA ASP A 44 1.10 -10.73 15.86
C ASP A 44 1.32 -12.24 15.87
N THR A 45 1.22 -12.89 17.03
CA THR A 45 1.28 -14.36 17.16
C THR A 45 0.18 -15.03 16.34
N VAL A 46 -1.05 -14.48 16.37
CA VAL A 46 -2.16 -14.98 15.53
C VAL A 46 -1.81 -14.89 14.04
N SER A 47 -1.31 -13.75 13.61
CA SER A 47 -0.94 -13.51 12.21
C SER A 47 0.19 -14.45 11.74
N GLN A 48 1.23 -14.62 12.54
CA GLN A 48 2.34 -15.54 12.26
C GLN A 48 1.88 -17.01 12.17
N ASN A 49 1.05 -17.45 13.11
CA ASN A 49 0.48 -18.80 13.10
C ASN A 49 -0.38 -19.03 11.87
N TRP A 50 -1.18 -18.05 11.49
CA TRP A 50 -2.05 -18.11 10.31
C TRP A 50 -1.23 -18.24 9.00
N GLU A 51 -0.13 -17.47 8.84
CA GLU A 51 0.77 -17.60 7.67
C GLU A 51 1.51 -18.95 7.68
N LYS A 52 1.98 -19.45 8.84
CA LYS A 52 2.61 -20.78 8.96
C LYS A 52 1.67 -21.91 8.56
N ILE A 53 0.41 -21.86 9.00
CA ILE A 53 -0.61 -22.86 8.64
C ILE A 53 -0.89 -22.80 7.14
N LYS A 54 -1.03 -21.62 6.59
CA LYS A 54 -1.29 -21.40 5.17
C LYS A 54 -0.14 -21.87 4.25
N LEU A 55 1.11 -21.77 4.71
CA LEU A 55 2.25 -22.33 3.99
C LEU A 55 2.18 -23.85 3.94
N LYS A 56 1.82 -24.51 5.05
CA LYS A 56 1.69 -25.97 5.13
C LYS A 56 0.55 -26.51 4.26
N GLU A 57 -0.57 -25.81 4.15
CA GLU A 57 -1.78 -26.26 3.44
C GLU A 57 -1.57 -26.45 1.92
N LYS A 58 -0.74 -25.66 1.29
CA LYS A 58 -0.64 -25.62 -0.18
C LYS A 58 0.59 -26.30 -0.74
N GLY A 59 1.45 -26.87 0.10
CA GLY A 59 2.80 -27.30 -0.36
C GLY A 59 3.54 -26.10 -1.00
N ASN A 60 3.23 -24.87 -0.58
CA ASN A 60 3.83 -23.66 -1.13
C ASN A 60 5.32 -23.66 -0.79
N VAL A 61 6.14 -23.80 -1.80
CA VAL A 61 7.61 -23.73 -1.71
C VAL A 61 8.08 -22.29 -1.42
N SER A 62 7.21 -21.28 -1.59
CA SER A 62 7.59 -19.87 -1.44
C SER A 62 6.60 -19.09 -0.57
N VAL A 63 7.13 -18.37 0.42
CA VAL A 63 6.38 -17.44 1.27
C VAL A 63 5.64 -16.40 0.44
N LEU A 64 6.30 -15.87 -0.58
CA LEU A 64 5.77 -14.82 -1.45
C LEU A 64 4.91 -15.35 -2.61
N GLY A 65 4.92 -16.66 -2.86
CA GLY A 65 4.16 -17.30 -3.96
C GLY A 65 2.64 -17.06 -3.90
N GLY A 66 2.10 -16.68 -2.74
CA GLY A 66 0.69 -16.34 -2.58
C GLY A 66 0.34 -14.85 -2.75
N VAL A 67 1.29 -14.01 -3.17
CA VAL A 67 1.04 -12.59 -3.49
C VAL A 67 0.49 -12.51 -4.92
N PRO A 68 -0.74 -12.02 -5.14
CA PRO A 68 -1.31 -11.94 -6.48
C PRO A 68 -0.50 -10.98 -7.37
N LYS A 69 -0.17 -11.44 -8.58
CA LYS A 69 0.58 -10.61 -9.55
C LYS A 69 -0.19 -9.37 -10.01
N SER A 70 -1.52 -9.42 -9.97
CA SER A 70 -2.42 -8.35 -10.40
C SER A 70 -2.63 -7.23 -9.38
N LEU A 71 -2.07 -7.32 -8.17
CA LEU A 71 -2.19 -6.24 -7.19
C LEU A 71 -1.50 -4.97 -7.69
N PRO A 72 -2.08 -3.78 -7.43
CA PRO A 72 -1.38 -2.51 -7.57
C PRO A 72 -0.04 -2.53 -6.82
N ALA A 73 0.97 -1.83 -7.33
CA ALA A 73 2.34 -1.93 -6.84
C ALA A 73 2.47 -1.60 -5.34
N LEU A 74 1.81 -0.54 -4.87
CA LEU A 74 1.86 -0.12 -3.47
C LEU A 74 1.25 -1.18 -2.54
N ILE A 75 0.05 -1.68 -2.86
CA ILE A 75 -0.59 -2.77 -2.11
C ILE A 75 0.23 -4.06 -2.15
N LYS A 76 0.87 -4.33 -3.30
CA LYS A 76 1.75 -5.49 -3.45
C LYS A 76 2.97 -5.39 -2.54
N ALA A 77 3.62 -4.21 -2.45
CA ALA A 77 4.74 -3.97 -1.56
C ALA A 77 4.35 -4.20 -0.09
N MET A 78 3.22 -3.64 0.36
CA MET A 78 2.68 -3.88 1.71
C MET A 78 2.51 -5.38 1.97
N ARG A 79 1.88 -6.12 1.04
CA ARG A 79 1.65 -7.58 1.19
C ARG A 79 2.92 -8.40 1.20
N ILE A 80 3.94 -8.00 0.43
CA ILE A 80 5.27 -8.63 0.42
C ILE A 80 5.92 -8.47 1.80
N GLN A 81 5.93 -7.25 2.33
CA GLN A 81 6.54 -6.94 3.63
C GLN A 81 5.83 -7.64 4.79
N GLU A 82 4.49 -7.64 4.83
CA GLU A 82 3.73 -8.41 5.81
C GLU A 82 4.07 -9.90 5.80
N LYS A 83 4.22 -10.50 4.62
CA LYS A 83 4.56 -11.90 4.49
C LYS A 83 6.00 -12.21 4.90
N ALA A 84 6.93 -11.34 4.56
CA ALA A 84 8.33 -11.45 4.98
C ALA A 84 8.44 -11.36 6.51
N ARG A 85 7.75 -10.39 7.13
CA ARG A 85 7.62 -10.28 8.59
C ARG A 85 7.06 -11.56 9.22
N GLY A 86 6.02 -12.13 8.61
CA GLY A 86 5.35 -13.34 9.11
C GLY A 86 6.27 -14.57 9.24
N VAL A 87 7.45 -14.58 8.61
CA VAL A 87 8.46 -15.62 8.72
C VAL A 87 9.73 -15.16 9.45
N GLY A 88 9.67 -13.99 10.09
CA GLY A 88 10.79 -13.44 10.88
C GLY A 88 11.79 -12.62 10.08
N PHE A 89 11.51 -12.32 8.80
CA PHE A 89 12.34 -11.41 8.02
C PHE A 89 11.83 -9.99 8.19
N ASP A 90 12.26 -9.34 9.27
CA ASP A 90 11.89 -7.97 9.63
C ASP A 90 13.01 -7.30 10.44
N TRP A 91 12.99 -5.98 10.49
CA TRP A 91 13.87 -5.18 11.33
C TRP A 91 13.42 -5.28 12.80
N GLU A 92 14.36 -5.16 13.73
CA GLU A 92 14.07 -5.17 15.15
C GLU A 92 13.55 -3.81 15.63
N GLU A 93 14.09 -2.72 15.07
CA GLU A 93 13.86 -1.36 15.53
C GLU A 93 13.47 -0.43 14.37
N LYS A 94 12.54 0.49 14.64
CA LYS A 94 12.07 1.46 13.63
C LYS A 94 13.15 2.41 13.09
N HIS A 95 14.18 2.71 13.89
CA HIS A 95 15.28 3.57 13.46
C HIS A 95 16.09 2.92 12.34
N GLN A 96 16.32 1.61 12.39
CA GLN A 96 17.01 0.86 11.34
C GLN A 96 16.28 0.95 9.99
N VAL A 97 14.93 0.94 10.03
CA VAL A 97 14.12 1.11 8.83
C VAL A 97 14.24 2.54 8.29
N TRP A 98 14.34 3.54 9.18
CA TRP A 98 14.53 4.92 8.76
C TRP A 98 15.91 5.14 8.15
N GLU A 99 16.97 4.57 8.72
CA GLU A 99 18.32 4.58 8.15
C GLU A 99 18.32 4.00 6.72
N LYS A 100 17.55 2.94 6.48
CA LYS A 100 17.40 2.39 5.12
C LYS A 100 16.65 3.35 4.18
N VAL A 101 15.65 4.10 4.66
CA VAL A 101 15.01 5.16 3.86
C VAL A 101 16.01 6.25 3.46
N GLU A 102 16.89 6.65 4.39
CA GLU A 102 17.91 7.66 4.13
C GLU A 102 18.98 7.15 3.14
N GLU A 103 19.36 5.89 3.23
CA GLU A 103 20.26 5.22 2.29
C GLU A 103 19.66 5.25 0.87
N GLU A 104 18.46 4.71 0.67
CA GLU A 104 17.77 4.68 -0.63
C GLU A 104 17.55 6.10 -1.21
N MET A 105 17.28 7.07 -0.33
CA MET A 105 17.15 8.46 -0.77
C MET A 105 18.49 9.02 -1.28
N GLN A 106 19.60 8.63 -0.69
CA GLN A 106 20.94 9.06 -1.13
C GLN A 106 21.32 8.39 -2.44
N GLU A 107 21.03 7.09 -2.59
CA GLU A 107 21.26 6.33 -3.82
C GLU A 107 20.45 6.91 -4.97
N PHE A 108 19.16 7.16 -4.75
CA PHE A 108 18.33 7.84 -5.74
C PHE A 108 18.86 9.23 -6.11
N LYS A 109 19.31 10.04 -5.14
CA LYS A 109 19.91 11.36 -5.41
C LYS A 109 21.22 11.28 -6.19
N ALA A 110 22.02 10.24 -5.97
CA ALA A 110 23.30 10.08 -6.64
C ALA A 110 23.13 9.94 -8.16
N GLU A 111 22.02 9.35 -8.62
CA GLU A 111 21.70 9.22 -10.05
C GLU A 111 21.45 10.58 -10.74
N PHE A 112 21.16 11.64 -9.98
CA PHE A 112 20.96 13.01 -10.50
C PHE A 112 22.17 13.92 -10.27
N ASN A 113 22.91 13.75 -9.18
CA ASN A 113 24.02 14.61 -8.83
C ASN A 113 25.26 14.39 -9.74
N ALA A 114 25.41 13.20 -10.32
CA ALA A 114 26.45 12.90 -11.30
C ALA A 114 26.18 13.54 -12.69
N ALA A 115 25.01 14.15 -12.87
CA ALA A 115 24.44 14.46 -14.18
C ALA A 115 24.42 15.96 -14.49
N GLU A 116 25.32 16.80 -13.94
CA GLU A 116 25.37 18.22 -14.38
C GLU A 116 25.69 18.38 -15.88
N GLU A 117 26.17 17.32 -16.58
CA GLU A 117 26.38 17.30 -18.03
C GLU A 117 26.12 15.93 -18.69
N ALA A 118 25.75 14.88 -17.96
CA ALA A 118 25.49 13.54 -18.50
C ALA A 118 23.99 13.23 -18.54
N GLU A 119 23.59 12.45 -19.51
CA GLU A 119 22.21 11.94 -19.60
C GLU A 119 21.91 11.04 -18.41
N ILE A 120 20.85 11.37 -17.65
CA ILE A 120 20.42 10.57 -16.51
C ILE A 120 20.13 9.14 -16.96
N ASP A 121 20.77 8.16 -16.33
CA ASP A 121 20.44 6.75 -16.51
C ASP A 121 19.05 6.47 -15.90
N ARG A 122 18.04 6.57 -16.77
CA ARG A 122 16.64 6.40 -16.35
C ARG A 122 16.33 5.01 -15.81
N GLU A 123 17.05 3.99 -16.24
CA GLU A 123 16.82 2.62 -15.76
C GLU A 123 17.28 2.49 -14.30
N LYS A 124 18.48 2.97 -13.99
CA LYS A 124 18.98 3.03 -12.63
C LYS A 124 18.13 3.94 -11.75
N ALA A 125 17.88 5.16 -12.17
CA ALA A 125 17.04 6.10 -11.40
C ALA A 125 15.64 5.53 -11.13
N THR A 126 15.09 4.72 -12.04
CA THR A 126 13.79 4.03 -11.81
C THR A 126 13.92 2.94 -10.76
N ALA A 127 15.02 2.18 -10.74
CA ALA A 127 15.27 1.17 -9.73
C ALA A 127 15.39 1.80 -8.35
N GLU A 128 16.28 2.79 -8.17
CA GLU A 128 16.49 3.47 -6.90
C GLU A 128 15.22 4.18 -6.38
N PHE A 129 14.43 4.77 -7.29
CA PHE A 129 13.13 5.32 -6.91
C PHE A 129 12.16 4.24 -6.42
N GLY A 130 12.20 3.05 -7.02
CA GLY A 130 11.41 1.90 -6.58
C GLY A 130 11.81 1.44 -5.17
N ASP A 131 13.12 1.37 -4.89
CA ASP A 131 13.65 0.95 -3.60
C ASP A 131 13.37 1.98 -2.51
N LEU A 132 13.47 3.28 -2.81
CA LEU A 132 13.04 4.36 -1.92
C LEU A 132 11.54 4.26 -1.58
N LEU A 133 10.67 4.03 -2.56
CA LEU A 133 9.24 3.85 -2.30
C LEU A 133 8.97 2.61 -1.44
N PHE A 134 9.67 1.51 -1.70
CA PHE A 134 9.53 0.28 -0.93
C PHE A 134 9.97 0.45 0.53
N SER A 135 11.08 1.17 0.77
CA SER A 135 11.57 1.47 2.11
C SER A 135 10.64 2.42 2.87
N LEU A 136 10.06 3.43 2.20
CA LEU A 136 9.05 4.33 2.77
C LEU A 136 7.77 3.58 3.19
N ILE A 137 7.30 2.64 2.36
CA ILE A 137 6.14 1.79 2.67
C ILE A 137 6.45 0.92 3.89
N ASN A 138 7.67 0.38 3.99
CA ASN A 138 8.09 -0.39 5.14
C ASN A 138 8.12 0.45 6.42
N TYR A 139 8.67 1.67 6.35
CA TYR A 139 8.68 2.57 7.50
C TYR A 139 7.26 2.95 7.95
N ALA A 140 6.36 3.24 7.01
CA ALA A 140 4.95 3.50 7.31
C ALA A 140 4.33 2.38 8.14
N ARG A 141 4.62 1.12 7.81
CA ARG A 141 4.19 -0.06 8.58
C ARG A 141 4.71 -0.04 10.02
N PHE A 142 5.98 0.33 10.24
CA PHE A 142 6.58 0.40 11.58
C PHE A 142 5.98 1.49 12.47
N ILE A 143 5.40 2.52 11.90
CA ILE A 143 4.72 3.60 12.61
C ILE A 143 3.19 3.51 12.52
N ASP A 144 2.67 2.35 12.13
CA ASP A 144 1.24 2.04 12.03
C ASP A 144 0.46 3.00 11.11
N ILE A 145 1.08 3.41 10.01
CA ILE A 145 0.44 4.21 8.97
C ILE A 145 0.15 3.34 7.76
N ASN A 146 -1.10 3.36 7.30
CA ASN A 146 -1.45 2.77 6.01
C ASN A 146 -1.01 3.71 4.87
N PRO A 147 -0.01 3.36 4.06
CA PRO A 147 0.52 4.26 3.04
C PRO A 147 -0.45 4.50 1.88
N GLU A 148 -1.33 3.55 1.55
CA GLU A 148 -2.39 3.72 0.56
C GLU A 148 -3.40 4.78 1.01
N GLU A 149 -3.88 4.67 2.25
CA GLU A 149 -4.80 5.64 2.84
C GLU A 149 -4.16 7.02 2.98
N ALA A 150 -2.90 7.08 3.39
CA ALA A 150 -2.16 8.34 3.54
C ALA A 150 -2.01 9.06 2.20
N LEU A 151 -1.70 8.33 1.12
CA LEU A 151 -1.59 8.87 -0.22
C LEU A 151 -2.96 9.32 -0.74
N GLU A 152 -4.01 8.52 -0.54
CA GLU A 152 -5.37 8.87 -0.95
C GLU A 152 -5.88 10.14 -0.24
N ARG A 153 -5.64 10.29 1.06
CA ARG A 153 -5.94 11.54 1.79
C ARG A 153 -5.22 12.76 1.18
N THR A 154 -4.00 12.55 0.69
CA THR A 154 -3.24 13.62 0.03
C THR A 154 -3.81 13.94 -1.36
N ASN A 155 -4.22 12.93 -2.13
CA ASN A 155 -4.89 13.10 -3.41
C ASN A 155 -6.19 13.91 -3.25
N LEU A 156 -7.05 13.50 -2.32
CA LEU A 156 -8.31 14.20 -2.04
C LEU A 156 -8.09 15.65 -1.59
N LYS A 157 -7.07 15.87 -0.75
CA LYS A 157 -6.67 17.21 -0.33
C LYS A 157 -6.21 18.07 -1.51
N PHE A 158 -5.41 17.51 -2.40
CA PHE A 158 -4.95 18.20 -3.61
C PHE A 158 -6.13 18.55 -4.52
N ILE A 159 -6.99 17.59 -4.82
CA ILE A 159 -8.18 17.77 -5.68
C ILE A 159 -9.06 18.88 -5.12
N LYS A 160 -9.37 18.86 -3.82
CA LYS A 160 -10.19 19.88 -3.18
C LYS A 160 -9.61 21.29 -3.30
N ARG A 161 -8.28 21.43 -3.11
CA ARG A 161 -7.59 22.71 -3.22
C ARG A 161 -7.54 23.19 -4.68
N PHE A 162 -7.34 22.29 -5.60
CA PHE A 162 -7.28 22.61 -7.02
C PHE A 162 -8.67 23.07 -7.52
N GLN A 163 -9.75 22.40 -7.11
CA GLN A 163 -11.13 22.82 -7.41
C GLN A 163 -11.45 24.21 -6.85
N TYR A 164 -10.95 24.55 -5.66
CA TYR A 164 -11.06 25.91 -5.13
C TYR A 164 -10.37 26.92 -6.04
N LEU A 165 -9.13 26.63 -6.46
CA LEU A 165 -8.36 27.48 -7.38
C LEU A 165 -9.10 27.68 -8.71
N GLU A 166 -9.64 26.61 -9.31
CA GLU A 166 -10.43 26.66 -10.55
C GLU A 166 -11.63 27.60 -10.39
N ASN A 167 -12.38 27.44 -9.30
CA ASN A 167 -13.57 28.25 -9.04
C ASN A 167 -13.23 29.73 -8.78
N ALA A 168 -12.17 30.00 -8.04
CA ALA A 168 -11.69 31.34 -7.75
C ALA A 168 -11.21 32.07 -9.02
N ALA A 169 -10.42 31.40 -9.85
CA ALA A 169 -9.97 31.92 -11.13
C ALA A 169 -11.15 32.25 -12.05
N LYS A 170 -12.10 31.29 -12.17
CA LYS A 170 -13.34 31.51 -12.95
C LYS A 170 -14.15 32.70 -12.47
N SER A 171 -14.30 32.85 -11.14
CA SER A 171 -15.01 33.98 -10.54
C SER A 171 -14.30 35.31 -10.79
N ALA A 172 -12.98 35.30 -10.92
CA ALA A 172 -12.18 36.48 -11.28
C ALA A 172 -12.11 36.71 -12.80
N GLY A 173 -12.84 35.92 -13.60
CA GLY A 173 -12.85 36.06 -15.08
C GLY A 173 -11.52 35.63 -15.72
N LYS A 174 -10.68 34.86 -15.03
CA LYS A 174 -9.39 34.39 -15.51
C LYS A 174 -9.47 32.95 -16.02
N ASN A 175 -8.71 32.67 -17.08
CA ASN A 175 -8.52 31.31 -17.58
C ASN A 175 -7.22 30.74 -17.02
N LEU A 176 -7.27 29.55 -16.40
CA LEU A 176 -6.09 28.90 -15.82
C LEU A 176 -4.94 28.75 -16.81
N SER A 177 -5.23 28.47 -18.07
CA SER A 177 -4.21 28.32 -19.12
C SER A 177 -3.42 29.60 -19.44
N GLU A 178 -3.92 30.75 -19.01
CA GLU A 178 -3.33 32.08 -19.23
C GLU A 178 -2.67 32.63 -17.96
N MET A 179 -2.86 31.96 -16.82
CA MET A 179 -2.31 32.36 -15.54
C MET A 179 -0.88 31.86 -15.36
N THR A 180 -0.07 32.68 -14.72
CA THR A 180 1.25 32.28 -14.23
C THR A 180 1.11 31.42 -12.96
N LEU A 181 2.16 30.62 -12.67
CA LEU A 181 2.21 29.83 -11.43
C LEU A 181 2.05 30.71 -10.18
N ALA A 182 2.69 31.89 -10.18
CA ALA A 182 2.60 32.84 -9.07
C ALA A 182 1.16 33.33 -8.82
N GLU A 183 0.38 33.57 -9.88
CA GLU A 183 -1.03 33.95 -9.76
C GLU A 183 -1.90 32.78 -9.24
N MET A 184 -1.61 31.55 -9.70
CA MET A 184 -2.29 30.35 -9.20
C MET A 184 -1.97 30.09 -7.72
N ASP A 185 -0.73 30.32 -7.29
CA ASP A 185 -0.29 30.14 -5.91
C ASP A 185 -1.05 31.05 -4.91
N VAL A 186 -1.51 32.21 -5.33
CA VAL A 186 -2.38 33.06 -4.49
C VAL A 186 -3.63 32.29 -4.08
N TYR A 187 -4.39 31.77 -5.04
CA TYR A 187 -5.61 30.99 -4.78
C TYR A 187 -5.32 29.66 -4.08
N TRP A 188 -4.21 29.02 -4.41
CA TRP A 188 -3.77 27.79 -3.74
C TRP A 188 -3.52 28.02 -2.24
N ASN A 189 -2.87 29.12 -1.90
CA ASN A 189 -2.61 29.49 -0.51
C ASN A 189 -3.88 29.91 0.25
N GLU A 190 -4.85 30.52 -0.41
CA GLU A 190 -6.18 30.75 0.15
C GLU A 190 -6.89 29.43 0.47
N ALA A 191 -6.87 28.46 -0.45
CA ALA A 191 -7.44 27.13 -0.23
C ALA A 191 -6.80 26.41 0.98
N LYS A 192 -5.47 26.56 1.18
CA LYS A 192 -4.78 26.02 2.35
C LYS A 192 -5.31 26.61 3.66
N LYS A 193 -5.50 27.93 3.73
CA LYS A 193 -6.02 28.62 4.93
C LYS A 193 -7.44 28.18 5.28
N GLN A 194 -8.32 28.01 4.28
CA GLN A 194 -9.68 27.52 4.51
C GLN A 194 -9.71 26.07 5.00
N SER A 195 -8.76 25.23 4.54
CA SER A 195 -8.67 23.83 4.99
C SER A 195 -8.23 23.70 6.45
N LEU A 196 -7.55 24.71 7.01
CA LEU A 196 -7.08 24.73 8.40
C LEU A 196 -8.15 25.29 9.37
N GLY A 197 -9.12 26.04 8.88
CA GLY A 197 -10.20 26.62 9.70
C GLY A 197 -11.40 25.69 9.95
N ASN A 198 -11.42 24.50 9.32
CA ASN A 198 -12.51 23.52 9.40
C ASN A 198 -12.08 22.20 10.08
N GLN A 199 -11.00 22.20 10.87
CA GLN A 199 -10.59 21.05 11.71
C GLN A 199 -10.96 21.26 13.17
#